data_05819288a8c8e943446e51c2d4036dbc
#
_entry.id   05819288a8c8e943446e51c2d4036dbc
#
_cell.length_a   1.000
_cell.length_b   1.000
_cell.length_c   1.000
_cell.angle_alpha   90.00
_cell.angle_beta   90.00
_cell.angle_gamma   90.00
#
_symmetry.space_group_name_H-M   'P 1'
#
loop_
_entity.id
_entity.type
_entity.pdbx_description
1 polymer ?
#
loop_
_entity_poly.entity_id
_entity_poly.type
_entity_poly.pdbx_seq_one_letter_code
_entity_poly.pdbx_strand_id
1 'polypeptide(L)' 'MTAEPKSEADLIRALAEDLALEILASYKPDDFADADFTSLGEAAVYLTQHEPGPGPALQELIARVQKAAET' A
#
# COMPACT_ATOMS: atom_id res chain seq x y z
N MET A 1 27.83 16.27 3.77
CA MET A 1 27.08 15.86 2.61
C MET A 1 25.63 15.76 2.90
N THR A 2 24.87 16.10 2.01
CA THR A 2 23.46 15.99 2.19
C THR A 2 22.89 15.19 1.06
N ALA A 3 22.22 14.14 1.43
CA ALA A 3 21.42 13.47 0.46
C ALA A 3 20.25 14.38 0.13
N GLU A 4 19.88 14.39 -1.11
CA GLU A 4 18.67 15.10 -1.46
C GLU A 4 17.49 14.40 -0.80
N PRO A 5 16.60 15.15 -0.18
CA PRO A 5 15.44 14.51 0.41
C PRO A 5 14.58 13.89 -0.68
N LYS A 6 14.10 12.69 -0.41
CA LYS A 6 13.14 12.09 -1.31
C LYS A 6 11.88 12.93 -1.31
N SER A 7 11.17 12.91 -2.43
CA SER A 7 9.89 13.57 -2.47
C SER A 7 8.92 12.90 -1.50
N GLU A 8 7.89 13.63 -1.12
CA GLU A 8 6.88 13.08 -0.24
C GLU A 8 6.24 11.82 -0.84
N ALA A 9 6.00 11.85 -2.15
CA ALA A 9 5.42 10.69 -2.83
C ALA A 9 6.35 9.48 -2.76
N ASP A 10 7.67 9.69 -2.95
CA ASP A 10 8.63 8.59 -2.85
C ASP A 10 8.66 8.00 -1.45
N LEU A 11 8.62 8.85 -0.43
CA LEU A 11 8.64 8.40 0.94
C LEU A 11 7.38 7.61 1.29
N ILE A 12 6.23 8.14 0.90
CA ILE A 12 4.96 7.45 1.14
C ILE A 12 4.93 6.12 0.41
N ARG A 13 5.43 6.08 -0.82
CA ARG A 13 5.49 4.85 -1.58
C ARG A 13 6.34 3.80 -0.88
N ALA A 14 7.51 4.19 -0.40
CA ALA A 14 8.40 3.25 0.27
C ALA A 14 7.77 2.69 1.54
N LEU A 15 7.16 3.55 2.34
CA LEU A 15 6.50 3.10 3.57
C LEU A 15 5.32 2.20 3.28
N ALA A 16 4.51 2.56 2.29
CA ALA A 16 3.35 1.76 1.94
C ALA A 16 3.76 0.41 1.37
N GLU A 17 4.84 0.36 0.57
CA GLU A 17 5.34 -0.90 0.04
C GLU A 17 5.82 -1.82 1.14
N ASP A 18 6.59 -1.29 2.09
CA ASP A 18 7.08 -2.11 3.20
C ASP A 18 5.92 -2.67 4.01
N LEU A 19 4.94 -1.84 4.31
CA LEU A 19 3.79 -2.27 5.08
C LEU A 19 2.97 -3.29 4.30
N ALA A 20 2.79 -3.07 3.00
CA ALA A 20 2.05 -4.00 2.16
C ALA A 20 2.73 -5.37 2.11
N LEU A 21 4.06 -5.39 2.01
CA LEU A 21 4.80 -6.64 2.00
C LEU A 21 4.62 -7.40 3.32
N GLU A 22 4.65 -6.71 4.45
CA GLU A 22 4.43 -7.34 5.73
C GLU A 22 3.02 -7.93 5.82
N ILE A 23 2.03 -7.18 5.39
CA ILE A 23 0.65 -7.64 5.43
C ILE A 23 0.46 -8.85 4.52
N LEU A 24 1.01 -8.80 3.31
CA LEU A 24 0.89 -9.91 2.38
C LEU A 24 1.55 -11.18 2.91
N ALA A 25 2.63 -11.02 3.67
CA ALA A 25 3.34 -12.16 4.24
C ALA A 25 2.66 -12.72 5.49
N SER A 26 1.96 -11.88 6.24
CA SER A 26 1.45 -12.23 7.57
C SER A 26 -0.04 -12.53 7.60
N TYR A 27 -0.81 -11.88 6.75
CA TYR A 27 -2.27 -11.99 6.78
C TYR A 27 -2.74 -13.18 5.95
N LYS A 28 -3.71 -13.89 6.48
CA LYS A 28 -4.41 -14.93 5.73
C LYS A 28 -5.57 -14.31 4.97
N PRO A 29 -6.11 -15.01 3.96
CA PRO A 29 -7.23 -14.45 3.19
C PRO A 29 -8.40 -13.97 4.04
N ASP A 30 -8.73 -14.68 5.12
CA ASP A 30 -9.84 -14.30 5.98
C ASP A 30 -9.55 -13.02 6.76
N ASP A 31 -8.27 -12.74 7.03
CA ASP A 31 -7.89 -11.56 7.79
C ASP A 31 -8.16 -10.27 7.02
N PHE A 32 -8.15 -10.35 5.70
CA PHE A 32 -8.38 -9.15 4.88
C PHE A 32 -9.80 -8.62 5.01
N ALA A 33 -10.74 -9.48 5.28
CA ALA A 33 -12.14 -9.06 5.42
C ALA A 33 -12.36 -8.28 6.72
N ASP A 34 -11.59 -8.58 7.75
CA ASP A 34 -11.78 -7.98 9.08
C ASP A 34 -10.86 -6.80 9.34
N ALA A 35 -9.81 -6.64 8.57
CA ALA A 35 -8.81 -5.61 8.81
C ALA A 35 -9.26 -4.27 8.24
N ASP A 36 -8.78 -3.19 8.85
CA ASP A 36 -9.04 -1.84 8.37
C ASP A 36 -7.84 -1.34 7.58
N PHE A 37 -8.02 -1.22 6.28
CA PHE A 37 -6.97 -0.75 5.39
C PHE A 37 -7.24 0.66 4.87
N THR A 38 -8.04 1.43 5.59
CA THR A 38 -8.41 2.78 5.15
C THR A 38 -7.19 3.64 4.88
N SER A 39 -6.21 3.63 5.79
CA SER A 39 -5.00 4.44 5.62
C SER A 39 -4.20 4.02 4.40
N LEU A 40 -4.09 2.72 4.15
CA LEU A 40 -3.39 2.24 2.98
C LEU A 40 -4.14 2.59 1.69
N GLY A 41 -5.47 2.56 1.74
CA GLY A 41 -6.28 2.98 0.61
C GLY A 41 -6.07 4.44 0.29
N GLU A 42 -6.00 5.28 1.30
CA GLU A 42 -5.73 6.71 1.12
C GLU A 42 -4.35 6.93 0.54
N ALA A 43 -3.35 6.19 1.02
CA ALA A 43 -2.01 6.28 0.46
C ALA A 43 -2.00 5.87 -1.00
N ALA A 44 -2.74 4.83 -1.35
CA ALA A 44 -2.82 4.37 -2.73
C ALA A 44 -3.44 5.43 -3.63
N VAL A 45 -4.51 6.09 -3.17
CA VAL A 45 -5.14 7.16 -3.93
C VAL A 45 -4.15 8.31 -4.14
N TYR A 46 -3.46 8.70 -3.08
CA TYR A 46 -2.45 9.75 -3.18
C TYR A 46 -1.38 9.38 -4.21
N LEU A 47 -0.85 8.15 -4.13
CA LEU A 47 0.21 7.71 -5.01
C LEU A 47 -0.25 7.56 -6.45
N THR A 48 -1.52 7.26 -6.67
CA THR A 48 -2.08 7.19 -8.02
C THR A 48 -2.03 8.54 -8.70
N GLN A 49 -2.11 9.62 -7.93
CA GLN A 49 -2.10 10.98 -8.45
C GLN A 49 -0.69 11.57 -8.57
N HIS A 50 0.33 10.84 -8.12
CA HIS A 50 1.71 11.31 -8.12
C HIS A 50 2.61 10.23 -8.72
N GLU A 51 3.57 10.62 -9.52
CA GLU A 51 4.54 9.66 -10.03
C GLU A 51 5.56 9.35 -8.93
N PRO A 52 6.03 8.11 -8.86
CA PRO A 52 5.87 7.00 -9.82
C PRO A 52 4.62 6.15 -9.60
N GLY A 53 3.73 6.54 -8.74
CA GLY A 53 2.54 5.76 -8.45
C GLY A 53 2.78 4.70 -7.39
N PRO A 54 1.76 3.90 -7.08
CA PRO A 54 1.90 2.85 -6.07
C PRO A 54 2.78 1.72 -6.58
N GLY A 55 3.52 1.11 -5.65
CA GLY A 55 4.39 0.00 -6.00
C GLY A 55 3.62 -1.31 -6.15
N PRO A 56 4.33 -2.36 -6.62
CA PRO A 56 3.67 -3.63 -6.90
C PRO A 56 3.07 -4.30 -5.68
N ALA A 57 3.71 -4.22 -4.52
CA ALA A 57 3.18 -4.85 -3.31
C ALA A 57 1.89 -4.17 -2.87
N LEU A 58 1.83 -2.85 -2.91
CA LEU A 58 0.63 -2.12 -2.54
C LEU A 58 -0.50 -2.43 -3.51
N GLN A 59 -0.21 -2.51 -4.81
CA GLN A 59 -1.22 -2.87 -5.80
C GLN A 59 -1.77 -4.27 -5.55
N GLU A 60 -0.90 -5.21 -5.23
CA GLU A 60 -1.32 -6.57 -4.93
C GLU A 60 -2.20 -6.61 -3.68
N LEU A 61 -1.80 -5.87 -2.65
CA LEU A 61 -2.58 -5.82 -1.42
C LEU A 61 -3.97 -5.25 -1.67
N ILE A 62 -4.06 -4.16 -2.42
CA ILE A 62 -5.35 -3.55 -2.73
C ILE A 62 -6.23 -4.52 -3.50
N ALA A 63 -5.67 -5.24 -4.45
CA ALA A 63 -6.43 -6.23 -5.23
C ALA A 63 -7.00 -7.31 -4.32
N ARG A 64 -6.22 -7.77 -3.34
CA ARG A 64 -6.69 -8.79 -2.40
C ARG A 64 -7.76 -8.28 -1.49
N VAL A 65 -7.62 -7.03 -1.01
CA VAL A 65 -8.63 -6.42 -0.17
C VAL A 65 -9.95 -6.26 -0.91
N GLN A 66 -9.87 -5.81 -2.16
CA GLN A 66 -11.07 -5.65 -2.98
C GLN A 66 -11.75 -6.98 -3.23
N LYS A 67 -10.96 -8.01 -3.49
CA LYS A 67 -11.52 -9.34 -3.72
C LYS A 67 -12.19 -9.87 -2.45
N ALA A 68 -11.59 -9.65 -1.30
CA ALA A 68 -12.19 -10.07 -0.03
C ALA A 68 -13.51 -9.34 0.23
N ALA A 69 -13.58 -8.07 -0.15
CA ALA A 69 -14.80 -7.28 0.03
C ALA A 69 -15.94 -7.72 -0.88
N GLU A 70 -15.61 -8.37 -2.00
CA GLU A 70 -16.62 -8.82 -2.96
C GLU A 70 -17.28 -10.14 -2.54
N THR A 71 -16.69 -10.85 -1.63
CA THR A 71 -17.26 -12.11 -1.13
C THR A 71 -18.05 -11.96 0.18
#